data_7f9d722138f0aead77b9872017f34fe8
#
_entry.id   7f9d722138f0aead77b9872017f34fe8
#
_cell.length_a   1.000
_cell.length_b   1.000
_cell.length_c   1.000
_cell.angle_alpha   90.00
_cell.angle_beta   90.00
_cell.angle_gamma   90.00
#
_symmetry.space_group_name_H-M   'P 1'
#
loop_
_entity.id
_entity.type
_entity.pdbx_description
1 polymer ?
#
loop_
_entity_poly.entity_id
_entity_poly.type
_entity_poly.pdbx_seq_one_letter_code
_entity_poly.pdbx_strand_id
1 'polypeptide(L)'
;NGITWKESNKLGTVYIESLTRNGVTLGEFDNGNLSGWMYTLNGKHPEVGVAAQFLSDRDTVVFHYADAYTKEEGSEKWNTPGGAEEEVKDVTTDTKTGTTTAPTEVKVSEKTNADGTKTKVADVKVSADNQKEILKQAKEKKSNEIILVVSKDAVKDAVKADVTLDKSFIDSIVKETNAKLTIKTPFGDKTYTQEELKAMSEAATGQTISIAIEKAAEPTDDA
;
A
#
# COMPACT_ATOMS: atom_id res chain seq x y z
N ASN A 1 18.54 -33.55 0.35
CA ASN A 1 18.76 -32.13 0.04
C ASN A 1 17.90 -31.27 0.97
N GLY A 2 18.35 -31.09 2.23
CA GLY A 2 17.58 -30.50 3.32
C GLY A 2 17.28 -28.99 3.16
N ILE A 3 16.42 -28.60 2.20
CA ILE A 3 15.82 -27.29 2.16
C ILE A 3 14.42 -27.42 2.76
N THR A 4 14.13 -26.61 3.74
CA THR A 4 12.80 -26.40 4.29
C THR A 4 12.36 -24.96 4.07
N TRP A 5 11.06 -24.70 4.07
CA TRP A 5 10.51 -23.36 3.85
C TRP A 5 9.37 -23.07 4.80
N LYS A 6 9.13 -21.80 5.00
CA LYS A 6 7.93 -21.27 5.64
C LYS A 6 7.14 -20.47 4.60
N GLU A 7 5.85 -20.70 4.57
CA GLU A 7 4.92 -20.02 3.65
C GLU A 7 3.80 -19.31 4.42
N SER A 8 3.16 -18.37 3.77
CA SER A 8 1.95 -17.69 4.25
C SER A 8 0.99 -17.40 3.12
N ASN A 9 -0.28 -17.14 3.46
CA ASN A 9 -1.34 -16.72 2.54
C ASN A 9 -1.71 -15.23 2.71
N LYS A 10 -0.82 -14.42 3.26
CA LYS A 10 -1.10 -13.02 3.63
C LYS A 10 -1.55 -12.12 2.47
N LEU A 11 -1.25 -12.50 1.24
CA LEU A 11 -1.54 -11.72 0.02
C LEU A 11 -2.63 -12.39 -0.85
N GLY A 12 -3.43 -13.31 -0.29
CA GLY A 12 -4.42 -14.06 -1.07
C GLY A 12 -3.81 -15.11 -2.01
N THR A 13 -2.51 -15.36 -1.89
CA THR A 13 -1.75 -16.40 -2.61
C THR A 13 -0.68 -16.98 -1.71
N VAL A 14 -0.19 -18.17 -2.01
CA VAL A 14 0.95 -18.74 -1.27
C VAL A 14 2.20 -17.92 -1.56
N TYR A 15 2.82 -17.46 -0.49
CA TYR A 15 4.04 -16.68 -0.49
C TYR A 15 5.11 -17.39 0.35
N ILE A 16 6.34 -17.46 -0.16
CA ILE A 16 7.47 -18.05 0.56
C ILE A 16 8.11 -16.99 1.47
N GLU A 17 7.88 -17.08 2.77
CA GLU A 17 8.43 -16.14 3.76
C GLU A 17 9.93 -16.38 4.01
N SER A 18 10.36 -17.65 4.06
CA SER A 18 11.76 -17.97 4.32
C SER A 18 12.14 -19.33 3.76
N LEU A 19 13.42 -19.49 3.45
CA LEU A 19 14.05 -20.77 3.14
C LEU A 19 15.17 -21.07 4.13
N THR A 20 15.27 -22.33 4.55
CA THR A 20 16.32 -22.81 5.44
C THR A 20 17.12 -23.90 4.73
N ARG A 21 18.44 -23.77 4.70
CA ARG A 21 19.37 -24.78 4.20
C ARG A 21 20.57 -24.92 5.13
N ASN A 22 20.91 -26.13 5.50
CA ASN A 22 22.06 -26.42 6.38
C ASN A 22 22.02 -25.63 7.71
N GLY A 23 20.84 -25.44 8.28
CA GLY A 23 20.65 -24.68 9.52
C GLY A 23 20.70 -23.16 9.40
N VAL A 24 20.91 -22.62 8.19
CA VAL A 24 20.85 -21.18 7.92
C VAL A 24 19.50 -20.86 7.31
N THR A 25 18.76 -19.96 7.95
CA THR A 25 17.47 -19.43 7.47
C THR A 25 17.68 -18.04 6.91
N LEU A 26 17.10 -17.79 5.75
CA LEU A 26 17.02 -16.46 5.16
C LEU A 26 15.55 -16.15 4.86
N GLY A 27 15.05 -15.10 5.49
CA GLY A 27 13.66 -14.69 5.45
C GLY A 27 13.43 -13.38 4.72
N GLU A 28 12.18 -13.09 4.46
CA GLU A 28 11.74 -11.79 3.95
C GLU A 28 12.22 -10.67 4.89
N PHE A 29 12.77 -9.61 4.31
CA PHE A 29 13.29 -8.41 5.02
C PHE A 29 14.57 -8.62 5.86
N ASP A 30 15.23 -9.77 5.81
CA ASP A 30 16.47 -10.00 6.57
C ASP A 30 17.61 -9.08 6.10
N ASN A 31 17.65 -8.70 4.82
CA ASN A 31 18.65 -7.80 4.24
C ASN A 31 18.07 -6.40 3.92
N GLY A 32 16.97 -6.02 4.57
CA GLY A 32 16.32 -4.72 4.38
C GLY A 32 14.91 -4.81 3.83
N ASN A 33 14.19 -3.71 3.88
CA ASN A 33 12.74 -3.65 3.60
C ASN A 33 12.34 -4.03 2.16
N LEU A 34 13.30 -4.13 1.24
CA LEU A 34 13.07 -4.52 -0.16
C LEU A 34 13.68 -5.89 -0.46
N SER A 35 14.14 -6.62 0.57
CA SER A 35 14.73 -7.94 0.37
C SER A 35 13.71 -9.05 0.57
N GLY A 36 13.83 -10.10 -0.23
CA GLY A 36 12.93 -11.24 -0.13
C GLY A 36 13.19 -12.33 -1.18
N TRP A 37 12.45 -13.43 -1.06
CA TRP A 37 12.53 -14.53 -1.99
C TRP A 37 11.72 -14.26 -3.24
N MET A 38 12.39 -14.39 -4.37
CA MET A 38 11.87 -14.21 -5.72
C MET A 38 11.99 -15.50 -6.51
N TYR A 39 11.24 -15.62 -7.59
CA TYR A 39 11.46 -16.70 -8.53
C TYR A 39 11.36 -16.22 -9.98
N THR A 40 12.10 -16.89 -10.83
CA THR A 40 11.97 -16.74 -12.28
C THR A 40 11.49 -18.05 -12.90
N LEU A 41 10.73 -17.96 -13.96
CA LEU A 41 10.36 -19.06 -14.85
C LEU A 41 11.00 -18.80 -16.21
N ASN A 42 11.89 -19.70 -16.62
CA ASN A 42 12.66 -19.57 -17.87
C ASN A 42 13.40 -18.23 -17.98
N GLY A 43 13.95 -17.75 -16.84
CA GLY A 43 14.71 -16.51 -16.74
C GLY A 43 13.88 -15.23 -16.70
N LYS A 44 12.54 -15.31 -16.57
CA LYS A 44 11.67 -14.15 -16.43
C LYS A 44 10.88 -14.21 -15.13
N HIS A 45 10.66 -13.07 -14.49
CA HIS A 45 9.79 -12.98 -13.33
C HIS A 45 8.32 -13.15 -13.76
N PRO A 46 7.58 -14.14 -13.23
CA PRO A 46 6.15 -14.29 -13.49
C PRO A 46 5.34 -13.18 -12.81
N GLU A 47 4.18 -12.88 -13.37
CA GLU A 47 3.25 -11.89 -12.77
C GLU A 47 2.34 -12.51 -11.70
N VAL A 48 2.55 -13.76 -11.34
CA VAL A 48 1.71 -14.51 -10.38
C VAL A 48 2.55 -15.14 -9.28
N GLY A 49 1.95 -15.35 -8.10
CA GLY A 49 2.58 -16.07 -7.01
C GLY A 49 2.80 -17.56 -7.35
N VAL A 50 3.67 -18.21 -6.59
CA VAL A 50 4.09 -19.60 -6.84
C VAL A 50 2.94 -20.60 -6.93
N ALA A 51 1.86 -20.39 -6.15
CA ALA A 51 0.70 -21.29 -6.16
C ALA A 51 -0.17 -21.16 -7.41
N ALA A 52 -0.10 -20.05 -8.11
CA ALA A 52 -0.89 -19.78 -9.32
C ALA A 52 -0.09 -20.04 -10.61
N GLN A 53 1.21 -20.36 -10.49
CA GLN A 53 2.08 -20.60 -11.64
C GLN A 53 1.94 -22.03 -12.14
N PHE A 54 1.44 -22.21 -13.35
CA PHE A 54 1.46 -23.49 -14.04
C PHE A 54 2.82 -23.72 -14.69
N LEU A 55 3.32 -24.97 -14.59
CA LEU A 55 4.58 -25.38 -15.20
C LEU A 55 4.33 -26.33 -16.36
N SER A 56 5.13 -26.22 -17.40
CA SER A 56 5.19 -27.11 -18.55
C SER A 56 6.44 -28.01 -18.47
N ASP A 57 6.45 -29.07 -19.28
CA ASP A 57 7.66 -29.89 -19.39
C ASP A 57 8.86 -29.04 -19.86
N ARG A 58 10.02 -29.26 -19.20
CA ARG A 58 11.29 -28.54 -19.41
C ARG A 58 11.33 -27.10 -18.91
N ASP A 59 10.33 -26.61 -18.19
CA ASP A 59 10.41 -25.30 -17.54
C ASP A 59 11.53 -25.31 -16.47
N THR A 60 12.23 -24.19 -16.40
CA THR A 60 13.26 -23.96 -15.39
C THR A 60 12.77 -22.93 -14.41
N VAL A 61 12.62 -23.32 -13.15
CA VAL A 61 12.27 -22.43 -12.04
C VAL A 61 13.50 -22.16 -11.20
N VAL A 62 13.85 -20.91 -11.00
CA VAL A 62 14.95 -20.50 -10.13
C VAL A 62 14.42 -19.64 -9.00
N PHE A 63 14.55 -20.11 -7.75
CA PHE A 63 14.37 -19.30 -6.57
C PHE A 63 15.68 -18.62 -6.21
N HIS A 64 15.65 -17.33 -6.01
CA HIS A 64 16.79 -16.53 -5.58
C HIS A 64 16.34 -15.49 -4.53
N TYR A 65 17.29 -15.03 -3.74
CA TYR A 65 17.04 -13.99 -2.77
C TYR A 65 17.50 -12.65 -3.34
N ALA A 66 16.60 -11.68 -3.37
CA ALA A 66 16.88 -10.33 -3.83
C ALA A 66 17.05 -9.40 -2.64
N ASP A 67 18.14 -8.62 -2.62
CA ASP A 67 18.34 -7.55 -1.61
C ASP A 67 17.46 -6.34 -1.90
N ALA A 68 17.06 -6.16 -3.16
CA ALA A 68 16.17 -5.10 -3.60
C ALA A 68 15.34 -5.60 -4.79
N TYR A 69 14.28 -6.37 -4.53
CA TYR A 69 13.47 -7.03 -5.57
C TYR A 69 12.87 -6.03 -6.59
N THR A 70 12.67 -4.77 -6.21
CA THR A 70 12.18 -3.73 -7.13
C THR A 70 13.20 -3.24 -8.15
N LYS A 71 14.46 -3.65 -8.00
CA LYS A 71 15.58 -3.26 -8.91
C LYS A 71 15.99 -4.38 -9.85
N GLU A 72 15.37 -5.54 -9.74
CA GLU A 72 15.68 -6.65 -10.64
C GLU A 72 15.03 -6.45 -12.01
N GLU A 73 15.73 -6.86 -13.07
CA GLU A 73 15.21 -6.77 -14.44
C GLU A 73 13.89 -7.54 -14.58
N GLY A 74 12.85 -6.88 -15.05
CA GLY A 74 11.50 -7.44 -15.19
C GLY A 74 10.62 -7.31 -13.94
N SER A 75 11.14 -6.72 -12.86
CA SER A 75 10.37 -6.42 -11.64
C SER A 75 9.87 -4.98 -11.58
N GLU A 76 10.08 -4.19 -12.62
CA GLU A 76 9.73 -2.76 -12.67
C GLU A 76 8.23 -2.52 -12.43
N LYS A 77 7.40 -3.49 -12.78
CA LYS A 77 5.96 -3.46 -12.54
C LYS A 77 5.59 -3.63 -11.06
N TRP A 78 6.49 -4.18 -10.24
CA TRP A 78 6.26 -4.42 -8.82
C TRP A 78 6.67 -3.25 -7.94
N ASN A 79 7.19 -2.19 -8.54
CA ASN A 79 7.28 -0.87 -7.93
C ASN A 79 5.90 -0.24 -7.66
N THR A 80 4.82 -1.03 -7.84
CA THR A 80 3.47 -0.63 -7.50
C THR A 80 3.22 -0.94 -6.02
N PRO A 81 2.61 -0.02 -5.29
CA PRO A 81 2.62 0.04 -3.83
C PRO A 81 1.85 -1.12 -3.17
N GLY A 82 2.58 -2.00 -2.58
CA GLY A 82 2.18 -3.14 -1.76
C GLY A 82 3.40 -3.78 -1.09
N GLY A 83 4.62 -3.53 -1.62
CA GLY A 83 5.89 -3.92 -1.02
C GLY A 83 6.62 -2.68 -0.54
N ALA A 84 7.31 -2.76 0.58
CA ALA A 84 8.03 -1.75 1.34
C ALA A 84 7.96 -0.34 0.75
N GLU A 85 7.04 0.48 1.24
CA GLU A 85 6.90 1.88 0.84
C GLU A 85 8.23 2.59 1.11
N GLU A 86 8.94 3.01 0.05
CA GLU A 86 9.86 4.14 0.23
C GLU A 86 9.04 5.23 0.92
N GLU A 87 9.55 5.71 2.05
CA GLU A 87 8.90 6.78 2.80
C GLU A 87 8.65 7.94 1.83
N VAL A 88 7.39 8.12 1.43
CA VAL A 88 6.99 9.23 0.56
C VAL A 88 7.19 10.50 1.36
N LYS A 89 8.18 11.31 0.98
CA LYS A 89 8.54 12.57 1.69
C LYS A 89 7.96 13.78 1.00
N ASP A 90 7.83 13.72 -0.31
CA ASP A 90 7.41 14.85 -1.14
C ASP A 90 6.25 14.45 -2.06
N VAL A 91 5.52 15.45 -2.53
CA VAL A 91 4.52 15.25 -3.58
C VAL A 91 5.24 15.06 -4.92
N THR A 92 5.01 13.92 -5.56
CA THR A 92 5.64 13.57 -6.84
C THR A 92 4.59 13.09 -7.84
N THR A 93 4.85 13.31 -9.13
CA THR A 93 3.99 12.79 -10.19
C THR A 93 4.81 11.96 -11.19
N ASP A 94 4.43 10.70 -11.31
CA ASP A 94 4.89 9.84 -12.41
C ASP A 94 4.02 10.10 -13.65
N THR A 95 4.63 10.70 -14.67
CA THR A 95 3.93 11.02 -15.91
C THR A 95 3.68 9.82 -16.82
N LYS A 96 4.36 8.70 -16.58
CA LYS A 96 4.14 7.45 -17.34
C LYS A 96 2.85 6.76 -16.89
N THR A 97 2.62 6.71 -15.60
CA THR A 97 1.40 6.12 -15.01
C THR A 97 0.27 7.13 -14.87
N GLY A 98 0.56 8.44 -14.91
CA GLY A 98 -0.39 9.50 -14.63
C GLY A 98 -0.78 9.57 -13.15
N THR A 99 0.12 9.19 -12.24
CA THR A 99 -0.15 9.09 -10.81
C THR A 99 0.57 10.18 -10.03
N THR A 100 -0.16 10.95 -9.24
CA THR A 100 0.40 11.88 -8.25
C THR A 100 0.38 11.23 -6.87
N THR A 101 1.55 11.05 -6.27
CA THR A 101 1.72 10.44 -4.93
C THR A 101 2.14 11.50 -3.92
N ALA A 102 1.55 11.45 -2.74
CA ALA A 102 1.81 12.42 -1.67
C ALA A 102 1.89 11.76 -0.29
N PRO A 103 2.76 12.27 0.60
CA PRO A 103 2.82 11.85 1.98
C PRO A 103 1.63 12.40 2.77
N THR A 104 1.34 11.74 3.90
CA THR A 104 0.39 12.22 4.91
C THR A 104 1.08 12.50 6.22
N GLU A 105 0.48 13.36 7.03
CA GLU A 105 0.85 13.57 8.42
C GLU A 105 0.08 12.58 9.29
N VAL A 106 0.78 11.90 10.20
CA VAL A 106 0.19 10.88 11.07
C VAL A 106 0.50 11.21 12.53
N LYS A 107 -0.53 11.15 13.36
CA LYS A 107 -0.40 11.21 14.81
C LYS A 107 -1.14 10.02 15.42
N VAL A 108 -0.44 9.16 16.15
CA VAL A 108 -1.09 8.07 16.88
C VAL A 108 -1.65 8.61 18.19
N SER A 109 -2.94 8.38 18.41
CA SER A 109 -3.67 8.76 19.63
C SER A 109 -4.35 7.55 20.25
N GLU A 110 -4.61 7.60 21.56
CA GLU A 110 -5.38 6.58 22.28
C GLU A 110 -6.83 7.04 22.39
N LYS A 111 -7.77 6.24 21.91
CA LYS A 111 -9.21 6.50 22.01
C LYS A 111 -9.85 5.48 22.94
N THR A 112 -10.75 5.93 23.80
CA THR A 112 -11.55 5.04 24.66
C THR A 112 -12.82 4.65 23.92
N ASN A 113 -13.04 3.35 23.76
CA ASN A 113 -14.22 2.77 23.14
C ASN A 113 -15.44 2.85 24.09
N ALA A 114 -16.63 2.60 23.56
CA ALA A 114 -17.88 2.63 24.35
C ALA A 114 -17.91 1.59 25.48
N ASP A 115 -17.16 0.50 25.34
CA ASP A 115 -16.99 -0.57 26.33
C ASP A 115 -15.89 -0.28 27.39
N GLY A 116 -15.25 0.90 27.32
CA GLY A 116 -14.16 1.32 28.21
C GLY A 116 -12.79 0.79 27.83
N THR A 117 -12.66 -0.02 26.78
CA THR A 117 -11.35 -0.45 26.26
C THR A 117 -10.64 0.71 25.55
N LYS A 118 -9.31 0.64 25.49
CA LYS A 118 -8.50 1.65 24.84
C LYS A 118 -7.93 1.11 23.53
N THR A 119 -8.03 1.91 22.49
CA THR A 119 -7.57 1.57 21.14
C THR A 119 -6.64 2.67 20.61
N LYS A 120 -5.47 2.28 20.12
CA LYS A 120 -4.59 3.21 19.42
C LYS A 120 -5.05 3.40 17.98
N VAL A 121 -5.21 4.66 17.58
CA VAL A 121 -5.72 5.07 16.28
C VAL A 121 -4.71 6.00 15.63
N ALA A 122 -4.44 5.80 14.35
CA ALA A 122 -3.66 6.71 13.54
C ALA A 122 -4.58 7.83 13.01
N ASP A 123 -4.48 9.02 13.57
CA ASP A 123 -5.14 10.22 13.04
C ASP A 123 -4.30 10.76 11.87
N VAL A 124 -4.85 10.71 10.66
CA VAL A 124 -4.15 11.00 9.39
C VAL A 124 -4.71 12.26 8.76
N LYS A 125 -3.83 13.13 8.29
CA LYS A 125 -4.17 14.38 7.58
C LYS A 125 -3.22 14.62 6.41
N VAL A 126 -3.64 15.47 5.49
CA VAL A 126 -2.76 16.03 4.44
C VAL A 126 -2.52 17.49 4.78
N SER A 127 -1.26 17.92 4.86
CA SER A 127 -0.92 19.31 5.15
C SER A 127 -1.45 20.25 4.06
N ALA A 128 -1.75 21.50 4.42
CA ALA A 128 -2.25 22.49 3.47
C ALA A 128 -1.29 22.72 2.30
N ASP A 129 0.01 22.63 2.55
CA ASP A 129 1.02 22.80 1.50
C ASP A 129 1.05 21.60 0.57
N ASN A 130 0.93 20.38 1.10
CA ASN A 130 0.81 19.19 0.28
C ASN A 130 -0.50 19.18 -0.55
N GLN A 131 -1.62 19.62 0.02
CA GLN A 131 -2.89 19.75 -0.73
C GLN A 131 -2.71 20.65 -1.95
N LYS A 132 -2.08 21.82 -1.78
CA LYS A 132 -1.80 22.76 -2.88
C LYS A 132 -0.89 22.15 -3.94
N GLU A 133 0.19 21.48 -3.51
CA GLU A 133 1.16 20.88 -4.43
C GLU A 133 0.56 19.69 -5.17
N ILE A 134 -0.26 18.84 -4.51
CA ILE A 134 -1.01 17.76 -5.13
C ILE A 134 -1.91 18.29 -6.26
N LEU A 135 -2.73 19.29 -5.96
CA LEU A 135 -3.65 19.88 -6.93
C LEU A 135 -2.91 20.50 -8.12
N LYS A 136 -1.83 21.23 -7.85
CA LYS A 136 -0.98 21.81 -8.88
C LYS A 136 -0.39 20.72 -9.79
N GLN A 137 0.28 19.72 -9.22
CA GLN A 137 0.91 18.66 -10.01
C GLN A 137 -0.13 17.82 -10.75
N ALA A 138 -1.21 17.42 -10.08
CA ALA A 138 -2.26 16.62 -10.70
C ALA A 138 -2.91 17.34 -11.90
N LYS A 139 -3.12 18.65 -11.80
CA LYS A 139 -3.67 19.48 -12.87
C LYS A 139 -2.66 19.66 -14.02
N GLU A 140 -1.43 20.10 -13.71
CA GLU A 140 -0.40 20.37 -14.70
C GLU A 140 0.00 19.11 -15.47
N LYS A 141 0.08 17.98 -14.79
CA LYS A 141 0.51 16.69 -15.35
C LYS A 141 -0.67 15.82 -15.82
N LYS A 142 -1.92 16.32 -15.68
CA LYS A 142 -3.15 15.60 -16.06
C LYS A 142 -3.23 14.21 -15.41
N SER A 143 -2.98 14.14 -14.12
CA SER A 143 -3.01 12.88 -13.40
C SER A 143 -4.41 12.24 -13.44
N ASN A 144 -4.44 10.93 -13.59
CA ASN A 144 -5.67 10.12 -13.53
C ASN A 144 -5.89 9.50 -12.14
N GLU A 145 -4.86 9.57 -11.28
CA GLU A 145 -4.91 9.07 -9.91
C GLU A 145 -4.08 9.96 -8.98
N ILE A 146 -4.63 10.22 -7.80
CA ILE A 146 -3.94 10.82 -6.65
C ILE A 146 -3.85 9.75 -5.57
N ILE A 147 -2.65 9.48 -5.06
CA ILE A 147 -2.39 8.51 -4.00
C ILE A 147 -1.89 9.24 -2.76
N LEU A 148 -2.63 9.12 -1.66
CA LEU A 148 -2.20 9.54 -0.34
C LEU A 148 -1.60 8.34 0.40
N VAL A 149 -0.36 8.45 0.83
CA VAL A 149 0.38 7.35 1.46
C VAL A 149 0.51 7.59 2.95
N VAL A 150 0.03 6.62 3.74
CA VAL A 150 0.18 6.58 5.19
C VAL A 150 1.36 5.68 5.52
N SER A 151 2.46 6.26 6.00
CA SER A 151 3.68 5.51 6.31
C SER A 151 3.43 4.44 7.36
N LYS A 152 3.92 3.22 7.10
CA LYS A 152 3.85 2.08 8.02
C LYS A 152 4.56 2.38 9.35
N ASP A 153 5.69 3.07 9.29
CA ASP A 153 6.45 3.43 10.48
C ASP A 153 5.74 4.47 11.35
N ALA A 154 4.94 5.34 10.74
CA ALA A 154 4.19 6.37 11.46
C ALA A 154 2.97 5.82 12.23
N VAL A 155 2.45 4.64 11.85
CA VAL A 155 1.25 4.04 12.47
C VAL A 155 1.58 2.92 13.46
N LYS A 156 2.83 2.78 13.91
CA LYS A 156 3.23 1.75 14.88
C LYS A 156 2.23 1.67 16.04
N ASP A 157 1.80 0.46 16.34
CA ASP A 157 0.81 0.13 17.40
C ASP A 157 -0.64 0.61 17.16
N ALA A 158 -0.95 1.33 16.10
CA ALA A 158 -2.32 1.64 15.76
C ALA A 158 -2.99 0.43 15.10
N VAL A 159 -4.30 0.27 15.33
CA VAL A 159 -5.09 -0.83 14.75
C VAL A 159 -5.98 -0.35 13.61
N LYS A 160 -6.11 0.96 13.44
CA LYS A 160 -6.85 1.60 12.35
C LYS A 160 -6.33 2.99 12.04
N ALA A 161 -6.70 3.52 10.88
CA ALA A 161 -6.49 4.90 10.50
C ALA A 161 -7.82 5.66 10.41
N ASP A 162 -7.89 6.83 11.03
CA ASP A 162 -8.95 7.81 10.85
C ASP A 162 -8.39 8.95 9.99
N VAL A 163 -8.71 8.93 8.70
CA VAL A 163 -8.22 9.91 7.73
C VAL A 163 -9.18 11.08 7.67
N THR A 164 -8.68 12.28 7.92
CA THR A 164 -9.45 13.53 7.84
C THR A 164 -8.94 14.35 6.65
N LEU A 165 -9.81 14.60 5.69
CA LEU A 165 -9.55 15.42 4.50
C LEU A 165 -10.38 16.70 4.55
N ASP A 166 -9.79 17.80 4.11
CA ASP A 166 -10.54 19.06 3.97
C ASP A 166 -11.56 18.92 2.83
N LYS A 167 -12.80 19.35 3.10
CA LYS A 167 -13.85 19.33 2.09
C LYS A 167 -13.45 20.13 0.85
N SER A 168 -12.82 21.29 1.05
CA SER A 168 -12.32 22.14 -0.03
C SER A 168 -11.26 21.46 -0.91
N PHE A 169 -10.45 20.58 -0.33
CA PHE A 169 -9.47 19.79 -1.08
C PHE A 169 -10.18 18.77 -1.99
N ILE A 170 -11.17 18.06 -1.48
CA ILE A 170 -11.99 17.13 -2.27
C ILE A 170 -12.74 17.88 -3.38
N ASP A 171 -13.36 19.03 -3.06
CA ASP A 171 -14.05 19.88 -4.04
C ASP A 171 -13.10 20.30 -5.18
N SER A 172 -11.85 20.64 -4.84
CA SER A 172 -10.84 21.01 -5.84
C SER A 172 -10.39 19.80 -6.69
N ILE A 173 -10.23 18.63 -6.13
CA ILE A 173 -9.94 17.41 -6.91
C ILE A 173 -11.06 17.16 -7.93
N VAL A 174 -12.31 17.24 -7.50
CA VAL A 174 -13.48 17.01 -8.37
C VAL A 174 -13.59 18.08 -9.47
N LYS A 175 -13.33 19.34 -9.14
CA LYS A 175 -13.51 20.47 -10.05
C LYS A 175 -12.35 20.66 -11.03
N GLU A 176 -11.12 20.37 -10.60
CA GLU A 176 -9.90 20.77 -11.31
C GLU A 176 -9.15 19.62 -11.93
N THR A 177 -9.50 18.38 -11.59
CA THR A 177 -8.84 17.16 -12.10
C THR A 177 -9.86 16.12 -12.54
N ASN A 178 -9.38 15.07 -13.24
CA ASN A 178 -10.15 13.86 -13.52
C ASN A 178 -9.63 12.66 -12.70
N ALA A 179 -8.82 12.93 -11.67
CA ALA A 179 -8.15 11.91 -10.91
C ALA A 179 -9.08 11.23 -9.90
N LYS A 180 -9.02 9.91 -9.81
CA LYS A 180 -9.52 9.17 -8.64
C LYS A 180 -8.59 9.42 -7.45
N LEU A 181 -9.09 9.26 -6.23
CA LEU A 181 -8.31 9.38 -5.00
C LEU A 181 -8.14 8.01 -4.35
N THR A 182 -6.91 7.59 -4.16
CA THR A 182 -6.55 6.37 -3.43
C THR A 182 -5.85 6.75 -2.13
N ILE A 183 -6.32 6.19 -1.02
CA ILE A 183 -5.68 6.31 0.28
C ILE A 183 -5.06 4.96 0.60
N LYS A 184 -3.74 4.90 0.65
CA LYS A 184 -2.97 3.70 0.99
C LYS A 184 -2.58 3.71 2.44
N THR A 185 -2.92 2.65 3.16
CA THR A 185 -2.59 2.50 4.56
C THR A 185 -2.15 1.08 4.88
N PRO A 186 -1.37 0.88 5.95
CA PRO A 186 -1.03 -0.46 6.44
C PRO A 186 -2.24 -1.30 6.90
N PHE A 187 -3.42 -0.69 7.00
CA PHE A 187 -4.67 -1.36 7.38
C PHE A 187 -5.54 -1.75 6.18
N GLY A 188 -5.16 -1.34 4.97
CA GLY A 188 -5.85 -1.54 3.71
C GLY A 188 -5.96 -0.25 2.90
N ASP A 189 -6.31 -0.39 1.64
CA ASP A 189 -6.44 0.72 0.70
C ASP A 189 -7.90 1.07 0.45
N LYS A 190 -8.19 2.35 0.23
CA LYS A 190 -9.50 2.82 -0.24
C LYS A 190 -9.33 3.72 -1.43
N THR A 191 -10.06 3.41 -2.51
CA THR A 191 -10.08 4.20 -3.74
C THR A 191 -11.47 4.78 -3.94
N TYR A 192 -11.53 6.04 -4.35
CA TYR A 192 -12.74 6.79 -4.63
C TYR A 192 -12.70 7.35 -6.04
N THR A 193 -13.71 7.06 -6.83
CA THR A 193 -13.94 7.66 -8.15
C THR A 193 -14.33 9.13 -8.03
N GLN A 194 -14.35 9.85 -9.15
CA GLN A 194 -14.81 11.25 -9.20
C GLN A 194 -16.26 11.41 -8.72
N GLU A 195 -17.13 10.45 -9.08
CA GLU A 195 -18.53 10.47 -8.67
C GLU A 195 -18.66 10.26 -7.15
N GLU A 196 -17.90 9.32 -6.59
CA GLU A 196 -17.89 9.08 -5.14
C GLU A 196 -17.32 10.27 -4.36
N LEU A 197 -16.24 10.89 -4.84
CA LEU A 197 -15.67 12.09 -4.23
C LEU A 197 -16.68 13.25 -4.22
N LYS A 198 -17.38 13.44 -5.33
CA LYS A 198 -18.45 14.43 -5.44
C LYS A 198 -19.57 14.15 -4.45
N ALA A 199 -20.08 12.92 -4.41
CA ALA A 199 -21.14 12.51 -3.48
C ALA A 199 -20.71 12.68 -2.01
N MET A 200 -19.47 12.32 -1.66
CA MET A 200 -18.91 12.50 -0.32
C MET A 200 -18.86 14.00 0.06
N SER A 201 -18.45 14.85 -0.86
CA SER A 201 -18.37 16.28 -0.63
C SER A 201 -19.76 16.91 -0.47
N GLU A 202 -20.73 16.54 -1.29
CA GLU A 202 -22.11 17.02 -1.22
C GLU A 202 -22.80 16.55 0.09
N ALA A 203 -22.50 15.35 0.56
CA ALA A 203 -23.05 14.81 1.81
C ALA A 203 -22.39 15.42 3.07
N ALA A 204 -21.20 15.98 2.95
CA ALA A 204 -20.48 16.54 4.08
C ALA A 204 -21.12 17.86 4.58
N THR A 205 -21.56 17.86 5.84
CA THR A 205 -22.14 19.04 6.50
C THR A 205 -21.09 19.95 7.16
N GLY A 206 -19.86 19.47 7.31
CA GLY A 206 -18.72 20.18 7.93
C GLY A 206 -17.65 20.58 6.93
N GLN A 207 -16.56 21.15 7.46
CA GLN A 207 -15.38 21.55 6.67
C GLN A 207 -14.46 20.39 6.34
N THR A 208 -14.67 19.22 6.95
CA THR A 208 -13.82 18.03 6.80
C THR A 208 -14.66 16.80 6.52
N ILE A 209 -14.03 15.82 5.85
CA ILE A 209 -14.57 14.50 5.57
C ILE A 209 -13.69 13.49 6.30
N SER A 210 -14.31 12.64 7.11
CA SER A 210 -13.60 11.59 7.89
C SER A 210 -13.83 10.23 7.26
N ILE A 211 -12.75 9.48 7.09
CA ILE A 211 -12.73 8.13 6.50
C ILE A 211 -12.01 7.20 7.47
N ALA A 212 -12.71 6.20 8.00
CA ALA A 212 -12.09 5.16 8.81
C ALA A 212 -11.62 4.00 7.91
N ILE A 213 -10.38 3.54 8.15
CA ILE A 213 -9.78 2.39 7.47
C ILE A 213 -9.26 1.44 8.56
N GLU A 214 -9.86 0.27 8.63
CA GLU A 214 -9.52 -0.78 9.60
C GLU A 214 -9.07 -2.02 8.84
N LYS A 215 -8.19 -2.81 9.46
CA LYS A 215 -7.80 -4.10 8.91
C LYS A 215 -9.06 -4.97 8.81
N ALA A 216 -9.28 -5.60 7.66
CA ALA A 216 -10.37 -6.56 7.52
C ALA A 216 -10.23 -7.63 8.62
N ALA A 217 -11.33 -7.94 9.30
CA ALA A 217 -11.37 -9.04 10.25
C ALA A 217 -10.97 -10.33 9.53
N GLU A 218 -10.02 -11.07 10.07
CA GLU A 218 -9.74 -12.41 9.59
C GLU A 218 -11.01 -13.25 9.79
N PRO A 219 -11.43 -14.05 8.79
CA PRO A 219 -12.53 -14.96 8.99
C PRO A 219 -12.19 -15.87 10.19
N THR A 220 -13.01 -15.86 11.22
CA THR A 220 -12.91 -16.83 12.32
C THR A 220 -13.19 -18.20 11.71
N ASP A 221 -12.18 -19.07 11.70
CA ASP A 221 -12.31 -20.48 11.36
C ASP A 221 -13.04 -21.15 12.55
N ASP A 222 -14.36 -21.01 12.58
CA ASP A 222 -15.23 -21.80 13.44
C ASP A 222 -15.53 -23.12 12.73
N ALA A 223 -14.71 -24.13 13.00
CA ALA A 223 -14.97 -25.52 12.67
C ALA A 223 -15.21 -26.33 13.95
#